data_29c877e913b5fbc4c98a86c101aa9c38
#
_entry.id   29c877e913b5fbc4c98a86c101aa9c38
#
_cell.length_a   1.000
_cell.length_b   1.000
_cell.length_c   1.000
_cell.angle_alpha   90.00
_cell.angle_beta   90.00
_cell.angle_gamma   90.00
#
_symmetry.space_group_name_H-M   'P 1'
#
loop_
_entity.id
_entity.type
_entity.pdbx_description
1 polymer ?
#
loop_
_entity_poly.entity_id
_entity_poly.type
_entity_poly.pdbx_seq_one_letter_code
_entity_poly.pdbx_strand_id
1 'polypeptide(L)'
;MRVLLDTHTLLWFLLDDPRLSLAARLVIENPTTEVEVSPASYWEIAIKIGKAKYILPEPYEVFMVRELADNEFRILPVEIRHTALLTMLASHHRDPFDRLLIAQALVEGIPIVSADEALDPYGVTRLW
;
A
#
# COMPACT_ATOMS: atom_id res chain seq x y z
N MET A 1 7.74 -4.28 -14.03
CA MET A 1 8.13 -4.28 -12.58
C MET A 1 6.86 -4.38 -11.75
N ARG A 2 6.88 -5.19 -10.72
CA ARG A 2 5.80 -5.27 -9.71
C ARG A 2 6.15 -4.33 -8.56
N VAL A 3 5.19 -3.59 -8.04
CA VAL A 3 5.36 -2.77 -6.84
C VAL A 3 4.13 -2.93 -5.93
N LEU A 4 4.35 -2.80 -4.63
CA LEU A 4 3.28 -2.76 -3.63
C LEU A 4 3.13 -1.32 -3.15
N LEU A 5 1.90 -0.80 -3.10
CA LEU A 5 1.65 0.52 -2.54
C LEU A 5 1.41 0.42 -1.03
N ASP A 6 1.97 1.34 -0.26
CA ASP A 6 1.51 1.48 1.11
C ASP A 6 0.16 2.23 1.15
N THR A 7 -0.47 2.25 2.32
CA THR A 7 -1.82 2.81 2.47
C THR A 7 -1.89 4.28 2.09
N HIS A 8 -0.93 5.10 2.57
CA HIS A 8 -0.93 6.53 2.26
C HIS A 8 -0.65 6.79 0.77
N THR A 9 0.27 6.05 0.17
CA THR A 9 0.56 6.16 -1.27
C THR A 9 -0.69 5.87 -2.09
N LEU A 10 -1.39 4.78 -1.77
CA LEU A 10 -2.65 4.44 -2.43
C LEU A 10 -3.65 5.58 -2.32
N LEU A 11 -3.90 6.04 -1.10
CA LEU A 11 -4.88 7.08 -0.82
C LEU A 11 -4.52 8.38 -1.54
N TRP A 12 -3.27 8.81 -1.45
CA TRP A 12 -2.83 10.06 -2.11
C TRP A 12 -2.94 9.96 -3.63
N PHE A 13 -2.61 8.81 -4.20
CA PHE A 13 -2.79 8.61 -5.63
C PHE A 13 -4.26 8.69 -6.04
N LEU A 14 -5.14 7.99 -5.34
CA LEU A 14 -6.57 7.96 -5.67
C LEU A 14 -7.25 9.33 -5.49
N LEU A 15 -6.76 10.15 -4.56
CA LEU A 15 -7.31 11.48 -4.28
C LEU A 15 -6.55 12.61 -4.99
N ASP A 16 -5.56 12.27 -5.82
CA ASP A 16 -4.69 13.26 -6.48
C ASP A 16 -4.07 14.24 -5.47
N ASP A 17 -3.62 13.73 -4.33
CA ASP A 17 -3.07 14.52 -3.25
C ASP A 17 -1.63 14.95 -3.59
N PRO A 18 -1.28 16.26 -3.40
CA PRO A 18 0.05 16.77 -3.72
C PRO A 18 1.17 16.21 -2.85
N ARG A 19 0.86 15.50 -1.76
CA ARG A 19 1.89 14.82 -0.94
C ARG A 19 2.52 13.64 -1.67
N LEU A 20 1.86 13.09 -2.69
CA LEU A 20 2.47 12.05 -3.54
C LEU A 20 3.64 12.65 -4.32
N SER A 21 4.83 12.05 -4.19
CA SER A 21 6.00 12.54 -4.91
C SER A 21 5.87 12.32 -6.42
N LEU A 22 6.55 13.15 -7.21
CA LEU A 22 6.58 12.96 -8.66
C LEU A 22 7.17 11.60 -9.03
N ALA A 23 8.24 11.18 -8.36
CA ALA A 23 8.87 9.89 -8.61
C ALA A 23 7.90 8.73 -8.37
N ALA A 24 7.13 8.77 -7.25
CA ALA A 24 6.12 7.77 -6.96
C ALA A 24 5.02 7.75 -8.01
N ARG A 25 4.52 8.92 -8.40
CA ARG A 25 3.50 9.05 -9.45
C ARG A 25 3.97 8.44 -10.77
N LEU A 26 5.21 8.73 -11.17
CA LEU A 26 5.76 8.20 -12.43
C LEU A 26 5.87 6.68 -12.41
N VAL A 27 6.26 6.09 -11.27
CA VAL A 27 6.28 4.63 -11.11
C VAL A 27 4.88 4.05 -11.27
N ILE A 28 3.90 4.62 -10.57
CA ILE A 28 2.52 4.12 -10.58
C ILE A 28 1.87 4.25 -11.96
N GLU A 29 2.10 5.36 -12.64
CA GLU A 29 1.48 5.65 -13.95
C GLU A 29 2.21 4.99 -15.13
N ASN A 30 3.39 4.42 -14.90
CA ASN A 30 4.12 3.74 -15.97
C ASN A 30 3.33 2.51 -16.45
N PRO A 31 2.99 2.41 -17.75
CA PRO A 31 2.18 1.29 -18.26
C PRO A 31 2.81 -0.09 -18.06
N THR A 32 4.13 -0.16 -17.87
CA THR A 32 4.83 -1.42 -17.66
C THR A 32 4.90 -1.81 -16.18
N THR A 33 4.46 -0.97 -15.26
CA THR A 33 4.44 -1.27 -13.83
C THR A 33 3.17 -2.02 -13.47
N GLU A 34 3.33 -3.19 -12.85
CA GLU A 34 2.23 -3.92 -12.23
C GLU A 34 2.07 -3.42 -10.80
N VAL A 35 1.04 -2.62 -10.56
CA VAL A 35 0.76 -2.04 -9.25
C VAL A 35 -0.14 -2.98 -8.46
N GLU A 36 0.32 -3.34 -7.26
CA GLU A 36 -0.42 -4.23 -6.36
C GLU A 36 -0.82 -3.49 -5.09
N VAL A 37 -2.03 -3.81 -4.63
CA VAL A 37 -2.64 -3.25 -3.42
C VAL A 37 -2.97 -4.40 -2.47
N SER A 38 -2.55 -4.26 -1.21
CA SER A 38 -2.88 -5.25 -0.18
C SER A 38 -4.28 -5.00 0.39
N PRO A 39 -5.01 -6.07 0.72
CA PRO A 39 -6.23 -5.94 1.53
C PRO A 39 -6.00 -5.19 2.84
N ALA A 40 -4.81 -5.25 3.41
CA ALA A 40 -4.45 -4.47 4.61
C ALA A 40 -4.64 -2.97 4.38
N SER A 41 -4.32 -2.47 3.18
CA SER A 41 -4.44 -1.03 2.87
C SER A 41 -5.89 -0.57 2.79
N TYR A 42 -6.76 -1.26 2.05
CA TYR A 42 -8.15 -0.82 1.98
C TYR A 42 -8.92 -1.14 3.27
N TRP A 43 -8.49 -2.12 4.05
CA TRP A 43 -9.03 -2.35 5.39
C TRP A 43 -8.66 -1.19 6.33
N GLU A 44 -7.42 -0.76 6.34
CA GLU A 44 -6.99 0.40 7.14
C GLU A 44 -7.78 1.67 6.76
N ILE A 45 -7.95 1.91 5.46
CA ILE A 45 -8.75 3.04 4.97
C ILE A 45 -10.18 2.96 5.49
N ALA A 46 -10.81 1.78 5.42
CA ALA A 46 -12.17 1.58 5.92
C ALA A 46 -12.30 1.91 7.41
N ILE A 47 -11.34 1.45 8.23
CA ILE A 47 -11.33 1.74 9.67
C ILE A 47 -11.24 3.25 9.91
N LYS A 48 -10.35 3.94 9.19
CA LYS A 48 -10.12 5.37 9.39
C LYS A 48 -11.28 6.23 8.89
N ILE A 49 -12.00 5.80 7.86
CA ILE A 49 -13.26 6.44 7.45
C ILE A 49 -14.30 6.29 8.55
N GLY A 50 -14.44 5.09 9.11
CA GLY A 50 -15.36 4.85 10.23
C GLY A 50 -15.06 5.70 11.46
N LYS A 51 -13.80 6.14 11.63
CA LYS A 51 -13.37 7.04 12.70
C LYS A 51 -13.33 8.51 12.27
N ALA A 52 -13.89 8.84 11.11
CA ALA A 52 -13.91 10.19 10.52
C ALA A 52 -12.51 10.81 10.32
N LYS A 53 -11.47 9.98 10.18
CA LYS A 53 -10.09 10.45 9.92
C LYS A 53 -9.81 10.70 8.44
N TYR A 54 -10.51 9.98 7.56
CA TYR A 54 -10.43 10.16 6.11
C TYR A 54 -11.83 10.44 5.55
N ILE A 55 -11.87 11.24 4.50
CA ILE A 55 -13.10 11.56 3.77
C ILE A 55 -12.85 11.22 2.31
N LEU A 56 -13.73 10.40 1.73
CA LEU A 56 -13.73 10.10 0.31
C LEU A 56 -14.83 10.91 -0.40
N PRO A 57 -14.66 11.21 -1.70
CA PRO A 57 -15.67 11.97 -2.45
C PRO A 57 -16.97 11.21 -2.70
N GLU A 58 -16.96 9.89 -2.48
CA GLU A 58 -18.07 8.99 -2.70
C GLU A 58 -18.11 7.93 -1.60
N PRO A 59 -19.22 7.16 -1.46
CA PRO A 59 -19.24 6.02 -0.54
C PRO A 59 -18.06 5.06 -0.78
N TYR A 60 -17.48 4.56 0.29
CA TYR A 60 -16.26 3.75 0.28
C TYR A 60 -16.29 2.61 -0.76
N GLU A 61 -17.35 1.79 -0.75
CA GLU A 61 -17.41 0.63 -1.63
C GLU A 61 -17.42 1.04 -3.11
N VAL A 62 -18.23 2.02 -3.46
CA VAL A 62 -18.33 2.53 -4.83
C VAL A 62 -16.98 3.09 -5.28
N PHE A 63 -16.34 3.90 -4.45
CA PHE A 63 -15.07 4.54 -4.74
C PHE A 63 -13.96 3.52 -4.92
N MET A 64 -13.77 2.62 -3.95
CA MET A 64 -12.67 1.66 -3.97
C MET A 64 -12.79 0.65 -5.10
N VAL A 65 -13.97 0.10 -5.32
CA VAL A 65 -14.17 -0.88 -6.41
C VAL A 65 -13.86 -0.26 -7.76
N ARG A 66 -14.39 0.94 -8.03
CA ARG A 66 -14.17 1.63 -9.29
C ARG A 66 -12.72 2.05 -9.48
N GLU A 67 -12.11 2.69 -8.47
CA GLU A 67 -10.76 3.22 -8.59
C GLU A 67 -9.70 2.13 -8.75
N LEU A 68 -9.82 1.03 -8.06
CA LEU A 68 -8.89 -0.09 -8.23
C LEU A 68 -9.02 -0.71 -9.62
N ALA A 69 -10.25 -0.85 -10.12
CA ALA A 69 -10.50 -1.40 -11.45
C ALA A 69 -10.03 -0.46 -12.56
N ASP A 70 -10.39 0.82 -12.49
CA ASP A 70 -10.06 1.81 -13.52
C ASP A 70 -8.55 2.04 -13.66
N ASN A 71 -7.81 1.94 -12.54
CA ASN A 71 -6.36 2.06 -12.55
C ASN A 71 -5.65 0.72 -12.84
N GLU A 72 -6.41 -0.35 -13.04
CA GLU A 72 -5.86 -1.69 -13.27
C GLU A 72 -4.94 -2.16 -12.13
N PHE A 73 -5.22 -1.73 -10.91
CA PHE A 73 -4.49 -2.17 -9.73
C PHE A 73 -4.89 -3.60 -9.36
N ARG A 74 -3.90 -4.43 -9.09
CA ARG A 74 -4.12 -5.83 -8.70
C ARG A 74 -4.17 -5.94 -7.18
N ILE A 75 -5.01 -6.83 -6.69
CA ILE A 75 -5.03 -7.19 -5.27
C ILE A 75 -3.92 -8.21 -5.02
N LEU A 76 -3.05 -7.93 -4.06
CA LEU A 76 -2.10 -8.90 -3.53
C LEU A 76 -2.73 -9.57 -2.31
N PRO A 77 -3.25 -10.80 -2.45
CA PRO A 77 -3.93 -11.47 -1.33
C PRO A 77 -2.97 -11.67 -0.16
N VAL A 78 -3.51 -11.59 1.05
CA VAL A 78 -2.76 -11.94 2.27
C VAL A 78 -2.76 -13.46 2.40
N GLU A 79 -1.58 -14.06 2.29
CA GLU A 79 -1.40 -15.50 2.36
C GLU A 79 -0.71 -15.90 3.68
N ILE A 80 -0.81 -17.17 4.04
CA ILE A 80 -0.16 -17.69 5.26
C ILE A 80 1.35 -17.43 5.23
N ARG A 81 2.01 -17.56 4.07
CA ARG A 81 3.46 -17.29 3.95
C ARG A 81 3.82 -15.83 4.28
N HIS A 82 2.92 -14.89 4.02
CA HIS A 82 3.13 -13.50 4.41
C HIS A 82 3.06 -13.34 5.94
N THR A 83 2.04 -13.90 6.55
CA THR A 83 1.88 -13.84 8.01
C THR A 83 2.93 -14.67 8.74
N ALA A 84 3.44 -15.74 8.13
CA ALA A 84 4.53 -16.53 8.70
C ALA A 84 5.78 -15.68 8.94
N LEU A 85 6.11 -14.77 8.02
CA LEU A 85 7.24 -13.86 8.20
C LEU A 85 7.05 -12.94 9.41
N LEU A 86 5.81 -12.54 9.71
CA LEU A 86 5.52 -11.69 10.87
C LEU A 86 5.93 -12.31 12.19
N THR A 87 5.96 -13.65 12.27
CA THR A 87 6.38 -14.36 13.49
C THR A 87 7.86 -14.15 13.82
N MET A 88 8.66 -13.72 12.84
CA MET A 88 10.10 -13.53 12.95
C MET A 88 10.54 -12.11 12.65
N LEU A 89 9.63 -11.23 12.24
CA LEU A 89 9.96 -9.88 11.82
C LEU A 89 10.37 -9.03 13.03
N ALA A 90 11.49 -8.31 12.91
CA ALA A 90 11.96 -7.42 13.96
C ALA A 90 10.93 -6.33 14.31
N SER A 91 10.92 -5.87 15.55
CA SER A 91 9.94 -4.91 16.05
C SER A 91 10.42 -3.46 15.91
N HIS A 92 10.79 -3.03 14.69
CA HIS A 92 11.16 -1.65 14.42
C HIS A 92 9.96 -0.72 14.25
N HIS A 93 8.81 -1.27 13.88
CA HIS A 93 7.56 -0.54 13.64
C HIS A 93 6.42 -1.20 14.43
N ARG A 94 5.50 -0.40 14.97
CA ARG A 94 4.39 -0.90 15.80
C ARG A 94 3.09 -1.09 15.03
N ASP A 95 2.93 -0.38 13.91
CA ASP A 95 1.69 -0.42 13.13
C ASP A 95 1.50 -1.80 12.48
N PRO A 96 0.45 -2.54 12.82
CA PRO A 96 0.24 -3.88 12.29
C PRO A 96 -0.06 -3.89 10.78
N PHE A 97 -0.67 -2.84 10.25
CA PHE A 97 -0.91 -2.74 8.81
C PHE A 97 0.39 -2.59 8.05
N ASP A 98 1.27 -1.67 8.49
CA ASP A 98 2.58 -1.48 7.87
C ASP A 98 3.45 -2.72 7.98
N ARG A 99 3.42 -3.40 9.13
CA ARG A 99 4.18 -4.65 9.31
C ARG A 99 3.72 -5.73 8.32
N LEU A 100 2.43 -5.84 8.05
CA LEU A 100 1.92 -6.79 7.06
C LEU A 100 2.35 -6.42 5.64
N LEU A 101 2.32 -5.13 5.30
CA LEU A 101 2.82 -4.67 3.99
C LEU A 101 4.30 -4.97 3.81
N ILE A 102 5.11 -4.74 4.85
CA ILE A 102 6.53 -5.08 4.85
C ILE A 102 6.72 -6.58 4.60
N ALA A 103 5.97 -7.41 5.33
CA ALA A 103 6.05 -8.86 5.17
C ALA A 103 5.69 -9.30 3.75
N GLN A 104 4.63 -8.73 3.18
CA GLN A 104 4.22 -9.03 1.81
C GLN A 104 5.32 -8.62 0.81
N ALA A 105 5.85 -7.40 0.93
CA ALA A 105 6.90 -6.92 0.03
C ALA A 105 8.16 -7.81 0.09
N LEU A 106 8.57 -8.20 1.29
CA LEU A 106 9.76 -9.06 1.47
C LEU A 106 9.54 -10.47 0.90
N VAL A 107 8.39 -11.09 1.19
CA VAL A 107 8.08 -12.44 0.70
C VAL A 107 7.95 -12.46 -0.82
N GLU A 108 7.29 -11.45 -1.40
CA GLU A 108 7.14 -11.34 -2.85
C GLU A 108 8.40 -10.86 -3.56
N GLY A 109 9.36 -10.31 -2.82
CA GLY A 109 10.60 -9.76 -3.39
C GLY A 109 10.34 -8.53 -4.26
N ILE A 110 9.39 -7.68 -3.91
CA ILE A 110 9.02 -6.50 -4.69
C ILE A 110 9.23 -5.22 -3.88
N PRO A 111 9.49 -4.09 -4.58
CA PRO A 111 9.58 -2.79 -3.92
C PRO A 111 8.24 -2.36 -3.34
N ILE A 112 8.30 -1.52 -2.30
CA ILE A 112 7.13 -0.83 -1.76
C ILE A 112 7.23 0.66 -2.08
N VAL A 113 6.16 1.25 -2.59
CA VAL A 113 6.09 2.70 -2.84
C VAL A 113 5.56 3.37 -1.58
N SER A 114 6.41 4.10 -0.90
CA SER A 114 6.10 4.69 0.41
C SER A 114 7.01 5.87 0.73
N ALA A 115 6.42 6.91 1.34
CA ALA A 115 7.16 8.03 1.90
C ALA A 115 7.79 7.72 3.27
N ASP A 116 7.39 6.62 3.90
CA ASP A 116 7.73 6.32 5.28
C ASP A 116 9.12 5.68 5.41
N GLU A 117 10.10 6.49 5.81
CA GLU A 117 11.47 6.02 6.03
C GLU A 117 11.58 5.00 7.18
N ALA A 118 10.57 4.91 8.04
CA ALA A 118 10.56 3.92 9.12
C ALA A 118 10.48 2.47 8.60
N LEU A 119 10.19 2.28 7.31
CA LEU A 119 10.21 0.97 6.67
C LEU A 119 11.64 0.50 6.33
N ASP A 120 12.59 1.42 6.18
CA ASP A 120 13.95 1.12 5.70
C ASP A 120 14.71 0.09 6.58
N PRO A 121 14.60 0.10 7.92
CA PRO A 121 15.29 -0.89 8.75
C PRO A 121 14.93 -2.34 8.47
N TYR A 122 13.81 -2.60 7.80
CA TYR A 122 13.39 -3.97 7.47
C TYR A 122 14.04 -4.53 6.20
N GLY A 123 14.81 -3.71 5.48
CA GLY A 123 15.47 -4.17 4.25
C GLY A 123 14.58 -4.21 3.03
N VAL A 124 13.38 -3.61 3.07
CA VAL A 124 12.53 -3.45 1.88
C VAL A 124 13.18 -2.45 0.92
N THR A 125 12.95 -2.63 -0.37
CA THR A 125 13.28 -1.61 -1.36
C THR A 125 12.15 -0.59 -1.39
N ARG A 126 12.42 0.60 -0.87
CA ARG A 126 11.42 1.67 -0.81
C ARG A 126 11.63 2.66 -1.96
N LEU A 127 10.57 2.94 -2.69
CA LEU A 127 10.54 3.90 -3.78
C LEU A 127 9.72 5.13 -3.36
N TRP A 128 10.29 6.31 -3.58
CA TRP A 128 9.59 7.56 -3.29
C TRP A 128 10.17 8.76 -4.05
#